data_5cef3594e0a4f41f3c3a717a94a6da36
#
_entry.id   5cef3594e0a4f41f3c3a717a94a6da36
#
_cell.length_a   1.000
_cell.length_b   1.000
_cell.length_c   1.000
_cell.angle_alpha   90.00
_cell.angle_beta   90.00
_cell.angle_gamma   90.00
#
_symmetry.space_group_name_H-M   'P 1'
#
loop_
_entity.id
_entity.type
_entity.pdbx_description
1 polymer ?
#
loop_
_entity_poly.entity_id
_entity_poly.type
_entity_poly.pdbx_seq_one_letter_code
_entity_poly.pdbx_strand_id
1 'polypeptide(L)'
;MKRHIRTALFALAALVAWQGASAQHTLGFTVGYGMGNGRFQPKQEMRAIWGLYSGGVSWRYYGKQRFVGGFGIDLEFQQQGFSFAPNASLVEEKKDYIYYTRHINSIVLPIVWQPHFYMLRNHVRIYLEAAATFSYNLSSTYENEQARDSGAADWKGDYPFKLARDNRWGYGLAGGGGIAFLIRRFELNFRVRYSFGYSDIVRNRNKYADNAGDGSENPFWATPLRSPLDNLTISVGLNYRFNKQGFETWKPRPKKEKNREVFKYGL
;
A
#
# COMPACT_ATOMS: atom_id res chain seq x y z
N MET A 1 7.57 31.29 6.16
CA MET A 1 7.31 29.88 5.86
C MET A 1 5.85 29.43 6.10
N LYS A 2 5.26 29.61 7.29
CA LYS A 2 3.86 29.18 7.59
C LYS A 2 2.78 29.80 6.69
N ARG A 3 2.96 31.03 6.20
CA ARG A 3 1.99 31.74 5.34
C ARG A 3 1.95 31.16 3.91
N HIS A 4 3.09 30.80 3.35
CA HIS A 4 3.17 30.20 2.00
C HIS A 4 2.60 28.78 1.95
N ILE A 5 2.75 28.00 3.02
CA ILE A 5 2.17 26.66 3.13
C ILE A 5 0.63 26.73 3.16
N ARG A 6 0.06 27.70 3.89
CA ARG A 6 -1.40 27.92 3.91
C ARG A 6 -1.93 28.36 2.55
N THR A 7 -1.23 29.25 1.85
CA THR A 7 -1.61 29.71 0.51
C THR A 7 -1.53 28.58 -0.50
N ALA A 8 -0.49 27.73 -0.44
CA ALA A 8 -0.35 26.56 -1.30
C ALA A 8 -1.45 25.50 -1.04
N LEU A 9 -1.81 25.28 0.21
CA LEU A 9 -2.92 24.37 0.59
C LEU A 9 -4.27 24.94 0.13
N PHE A 10 -4.50 26.25 0.24
CA PHE A 10 -5.72 26.90 -0.27
C PHE A 10 -5.79 26.87 -1.80
N ALA A 11 -4.67 27.10 -2.50
CA ALA A 11 -4.60 27.00 -3.95
C ALA A 11 -4.85 25.57 -4.44
N LEU A 12 -4.29 24.57 -3.75
CA LEU A 12 -4.54 23.15 -4.04
C LEU A 12 -6.00 22.78 -3.79
N ALA A 13 -6.59 23.24 -2.70
CA ALA A 13 -8.00 23.02 -2.39
C ALA A 13 -8.93 23.72 -3.41
N ALA A 14 -8.59 24.91 -3.86
CA ALA A 14 -9.31 25.66 -4.90
C ALA A 14 -9.20 24.99 -6.28
N LEU A 15 -8.04 24.47 -6.65
CA LEU A 15 -7.84 23.67 -7.87
C LEU A 15 -8.67 22.39 -7.87
N VAL A 16 -8.75 21.71 -6.73
CA VAL A 16 -9.59 20.52 -6.56
C VAL A 16 -11.08 20.86 -6.63
N ALA A 17 -11.48 22.00 -6.05
CA ALA A 17 -12.88 22.44 -6.07
C ALA A 17 -13.35 22.89 -7.46
N TRP A 18 -12.47 23.47 -8.28
CA TRP A 18 -12.84 23.98 -9.61
C TRP A 18 -13.10 22.88 -10.64
N GLN A 19 -12.53 21.71 -10.47
CA GLN A 19 -12.76 20.56 -11.35
C GLN A 19 -14.08 19.80 -11.06
N GLY A 20 -14.87 20.28 -10.10
CA GLY A 20 -15.96 19.53 -9.47
C GLY A 20 -17.23 19.32 -10.28
N ALA A 21 -17.41 19.94 -11.47
CA ALA A 21 -18.73 19.87 -12.15
C ALA A 21 -18.98 18.56 -12.93
N SER A 22 -17.97 17.75 -13.23
CA SER A 22 -18.13 16.57 -14.07
C SER A 22 -17.29 15.35 -13.70
N ALA A 23 -16.59 15.41 -12.61
CA ALA A 23 -15.77 14.31 -12.09
C ALA A 23 -16.50 13.54 -10.99
N GLN A 24 -16.20 12.28 -10.89
CA GLN A 24 -16.74 11.42 -9.85
C GLN A 24 -15.74 11.34 -8.69
N HIS A 25 -16.17 11.77 -7.54
CA HIS A 25 -15.46 11.57 -6.29
C HIS A 25 -16.04 10.35 -5.57
N THR A 26 -15.17 9.55 -4.99
CA THR A 26 -15.55 8.45 -4.11
C THR A 26 -14.77 8.57 -2.81
N LEU A 27 -15.44 8.29 -1.72
CA LEU A 27 -14.85 8.17 -0.39
C LEU A 27 -15.25 6.81 0.17
N GLY A 28 -14.32 6.10 0.76
CA GLY A 28 -14.59 4.78 1.30
C GLY A 28 -13.64 4.37 2.40
N PHE A 29 -13.91 3.21 2.93
CA PHE A 29 -13.03 2.54 3.86
C PHE A 29 -12.68 1.14 3.33
N THR A 30 -11.52 0.64 3.74
CA THR A 30 -11.03 -0.67 3.36
C THR A 30 -10.53 -1.40 4.59
N VAL A 31 -10.69 -2.70 4.59
CA VAL A 31 -10.05 -3.62 5.52
C VAL A 31 -9.34 -4.70 4.74
N GLY A 32 -8.22 -5.15 5.23
CA GLY A 32 -7.39 -6.10 4.49
C GLY A 32 -6.61 -7.03 5.41
N TYR A 33 -6.20 -8.11 4.82
CA TYR A 33 -5.39 -9.15 5.42
C TYR A 33 -4.26 -9.52 4.47
N GLY A 34 -3.08 -9.80 4.99
CA GLY A 34 -1.96 -10.03 4.11
C GLY A 34 -0.79 -10.75 4.75
N MET A 35 0.30 -10.71 4.01
CA MET A 35 1.58 -11.26 4.45
C MET A 35 2.70 -10.25 4.19
N GLY A 36 3.74 -10.31 5.03
CA GLY A 36 4.92 -9.48 4.94
C GLY A 36 6.19 -10.31 4.88
N ASN A 37 7.23 -9.70 4.32
CA ASN A 37 8.58 -10.26 4.31
C ASN A 37 9.61 -9.12 4.30
N GLY A 38 10.85 -9.44 4.66
CA GLY A 38 11.99 -8.53 4.56
C GLY A 38 12.93 -8.94 3.43
N ARG A 39 13.55 -7.96 2.76
CA ARG A 39 14.63 -8.19 1.79
C ARG A 39 15.95 -7.70 2.38
N PHE A 40 16.57 -8.56 3.18
CA PHE A 40 17.81 -8.19 3.87
C PHE A 40 19.03 -8.47 2.99
N GLN A 41 20.03 -7.61 3.14
CA GLN A 41 21.31 -7.76 2.47
C GLN A 41 22.43 -7.49 3.50
N PRO A 42 23.37 -8.42 3.77
CA PRO A 42 23.48 -9.73 3.10
C PRO A 42 22.23 -10.58 3.27
N LYS A 43 22.01 -11.51 2.33
CA LYS A 43 20.83 -12.37 2.31
C LYS A 43 20.79 -13.22 3.59
N GLN A 44 19.67 -13.18 4.26
CA GLN A 44 19.37 -14.02 5.42
C GLN A 44 18.25 -15.01 5.07
N GLU A 45 18.15 -16.09 5.80
CA GLU A 45 17.03 -17.01 5.65
C GLU A 45 15.79 -16.38 6.27
N MET A 46 14.81 -16.11 5.42
CA MET A 46 13.60 -15.36 5.77
C MET A 46 12.37 -16.24 5.60
N ARG A 47 11.38 -16.03 6.46
CA ARG A 47 10.05 -16.64 6.36
C ARG A 47 9.00 -15.55 6.26
N ALA A 48 8.08 -15.69 5.31
CA ALA A 48 6.97 -14.76 5.18
C ALA A 48 6.04 -14.87 6.41
N ILE A 49 5.61 -13.74 6.93
CA ILE A 49 4.66 -13.65 8.04
C ILE A 49 3.26 -13.50 7.47
N TRP A 50 2.37 -14.36 7.91
CA TRP A 50 0.94 -14.28 7.62
C TRP A 50 0.19 -13.61 8.77
N GLY A 51 -1.04 -13.17 8.52
CA GLY A 51 -1.87 -12.63 9.58
C GLY A 51 -1.71 -11.14 9.79
N LEU A 52 -1.06 -10.44 8.85
CA LEU A 52 -0.91 -9.00 8.91
C LEU A 52 -2.20 -8.33 8.43
N TYR A 53 -2.75 -7.44 9.23
CA TYR A 53 -4.00 -6.74 8.90
C TYR A 53 -3.74 -5.29 8.53
N SER A 54 -4.66 -4.78 7.74
CA SER A 54 -4.66 -3.37 7.33
C SER A 54 -6.08 -2.83 7.34
N GLY A 55 -6.20 -1.52 7.45
CA GLY A 55 -7.49 -0.85 7.35
C GLY A 55 -7.29 0.65 7.19
N GLY A 56 -8.19 1.29 6.48
CA GLY A 56 -8.03 2.71 6.24
C GLY A 56 -9.16 3.32 5.44
N VAL A 57 -8.98 4.60 5.16
CA VAL A 57 -9.89 5.39 4.34
C VAL A 57 -9.26 5.69 2.99
N SER A 58 -10.08 5.75 1.96
CA SER A 58 -9.64 6.00 0.59
C SER A 58 -10.47 7.10 -0.04
N TRP A 59 -9.81 8.01 -0.72
CA TRP A 59 -10.46 8.99 -1.57
C TRP A 59 -9.98 8.80 -3.00
N ARG A 60 -10.92 8.79 -3.96
CA ARG A 60 -10.63 8.64 -5.39
C ARG A 60 -11.36 9.70 -6.19
N TYR A 61 -10.68 10.12 -7.23
CA TYR A 61 -11.17 11.00 -8.27
C TYR A 61 -11.13 10.28 -9.60
N TYR A 62 -12.26 10.14 -10.28
CA TYR A 62 -12.35 9.55 -11.59
C TYR A 62 -12.73 10.63 -12.60
N GLY A 63 -11.83 10.93 -13.52
CA GLY A 63 -12.05 11.90 -14.59
C GLY A 63 -12.99 11.36 -15.68
N LYS A 64 -13.50 12.26 -16.52
CA LYS A 64 -14.31 11.88 -17.71
C LYS A 64 -13.54 11.11 -18.78
N GLN A 65 -12.23 11.29 -18.83
CA GLN A 65 -11.40 10.68 -19.87
C GLN A 65 -11.08 9.24 -19.52
N ARG A 66 -11.39 8.34 -20.45
CA ARG A 66 -11.32 6.90 -20.26
C ARG A 66 -9.91 6.35 -20.02
N PHE A 67 -8.89 7.00 -20.57
CA PHE A 67 -7.50 6.52 -20.51
C PHE A 67 -6.66 7.11 -19.37
N VAL A 68 -7.12 8.16 -18.73
CA VAL A 68 -6.36 8.80 -17.65
C VAL A 68 -6.49 8.01 -16.34
N GLY A 69 -7.55 7.22 -16.22
CA GLY A 69 -7.82 6.46 -15.00
C GLY A 69 -8.32 7.31 -13.84
N GLY A 70 -8.29 6.73 -12.65
CA GLY A 70 -8.57 7.41 -11.39
C GLY A 70 -7.29 7.79 -10.67
N PHE A 71 -7.34 8.89 -9.94
CA PHE A 71 -6.30 9.28 -9.00
C PHE A 71 -6.85 9.32 -7.59
N GLY A 72 -6.03 9.08 -6.61
CA GLY A 72 -6.49 9.15 -5.24
C GLY A 72 -5.39 9.06 -4.21
N ILE A 73 -5.83 9.18 -2.97
CA ILE A 73 -4.97 9.10 -1.80
C ILE A 73 -5.68 8.19 -0.80
N ASP A 74 -4.92 7.28 -0.20
CA ASP A 74 -5.37 6.49 0.93
C ASP A 74 -4.66 6.95 2.20
N LEU A 75 -5.30 6.73 3.33
CA LEU A 75 -4.68 6.77 4.65
C LEU A 75 -4.97 5.43 5.30
N GLU A 76 -3.95 4.60 5.39
CA GLU A 76 -4.07 3.21 5.84
C GLU A 76 -3.24 2.96 7.09
N PHE A 77 -3.82 2.34 8.09
CA PHE A 77 -3.07 1.59 9.08
C PHE A 77 -2.67 0.26 8.46
N GLN A 78 -1.40 -0.09 8.53
CA GLN A 78 -0.89 -1.33 7.95
C GLN A 78 0.08 -1.99 8.92
N GLN A 79 -0.16 -3.24 9.21
CA GLN A 79 0.81 -4.08 9.89
C GLN A 79 1.77 -4.66 8.85
N GLN A 80 3.06 -4.56 9.13
CA GLN A 80 4.16 -5.09 8.34
C GLN A 80 5.04 -5.94 9.23
N GLY A 81 5.97 -6.67 8.65
CA GLY A 81 6.92 -7.40 9.48
C GLY A 81 7.81 -8.33 8.67
N PHE A 82 8.73 -8.93 9.39
CA PHE A 82 9.65 -9.92 8.86
C PHE A 82 9.98 -10.99 9.92
N SER A 83 10.32 -12.16 9.45
CA SER A 83 10.79 -13.27 10.26
C SER A 83 12.07 -13.83 9.66
N PHE A 84 13.11 -13.99 10.43
CA PHE A 84 14.41 -14.48 9.97
C PHE A 84 15.03 -15.47 10.96
N ALA A 85 15.87 -16.34 10.44
CA ALA A 85 16.59 -17.33 11.23
C ALA A 85 18.10 -17.00 11.26
N PRO A 86 18.62 -16.38 12.34
CA PRO A 86 20.04 -16.04 12.44
C PRO A 86 20.94 -17.28 12.54
N ASN A 87 20.43 -18.40 13.01
CA ASN A 87 21.15 -19.65 13.12
C ASN A 87 21.18 -20.50 11.85
N ALA A 88 20.59 -20.03 10.76
CA ALA A 88 20.49 -20.79 9.50
C ALA A 88 21.84 -21.17 8.88
N SER A 89 22.92 -20.43 9.19
CA SER A 89 24.28 -20.78 8.79
C SER A 89 24.99 -21.78 9.70
N LEU A 90 24.39 -22.10 10.85
CA LEU A 90 24.99 -22.96 11.87
C LEU A 90 24.35 -24.34 11.92
N VAL A 91 23.19 -24.51 11.29
CA VAL A 91 22.40 -25.75 11.28
C VAL A 91 22.16 -26.23 9.87
N GLU A 92 22.25 -27.53 9.64
CA GLU A 92 22.13 -28.13 8.30
C GLU A 92 20.68 -28.25 7.85
N GLU A 93 19.77 -28.57 8.78
CA GLU A 93 18.38 -28.82 8.45
C GLU A 93 17.46 -27.63 8.74
N LYS A 94 16.57 -27.32 7.81
CA LYS A 94 15.62 -26.20 7.95
C LYS A 94 14.64 -26.35 9.13
N LYS A 95 14.40 -27.58 9.57
CA LYS A 95 13.54 -27.86 10.75
C LYS A 95 14.13 -27.30 12.05
N ASP A 96 15.46 -27.15 12.11
CA ASP A 96 16.20 -26.69 13.29
C ASP A 96 16.43 -25.15 13.27
N TYR A 97 15.84 -24.47 12.30
CA TYR A 97 15.90 -23.01 12.23
C TYR A 97 15.07 -22.39 13.33
N ILE A 98 15.67 -21.45 14.04
CA ILE A 98 15.03 -20.66 15.10
C ILE A 98 14.65 -19.32 14.50
N TYR A 99 13.37 -19.02 14.42
CA TYR A 99 12.88 -17.78 13.84
C TYR A 99 12.64 -16.70 14.89
N TYR A 100 13.09 -15.52 14.53
CA TYR A 100 12.80 -14.28 15.23
C TYR A 100 11.92 -13.42 14.36
N THR A 101 10.76 -13.03 14.88
CA THR A 101 9.75 -12.30 14.15
C THR A 101 9.59 -10.92 14.73
N ARG A 102 9.53 -9.91 13.86
CA ARG A 102 9.21 -8.54 14.23
C ARG A 102 7.97 -8.08 13.49
N HIS A 103 6.95 -7.68 14.23
CA HIS A 103 5.76 -7.02 13.70
C HIS A 103 5.89 -5.51 13.85
N ILE A 104 5.48 -4.76 12.84
CA ILE A 104 5.60 -3.31 12.78
C ILE A 104 4.26 -2.73 12.39
N ASN A 105 3.72 -1.86 13.22
CA ASN A 105 2.51 -1.13 12.95
C ASN A 105 2.85 0.22 12.34
N SER A 106 2.27 0.54 11.19
CA SER A 106 2.60 1.73 10.41
C SER A 106 1.34 2.46 9.95
N ILE A 107 1.43 3.76 9.83
CA ILE A 107 0.50 4.55 9.01
C ILE A 107 1.14 4.71 7.64
N VAL A 108 0.39 4.38 6.59
CA VAL A 108 0.84 4.44 5.21
C VAL A 108 -0.07 5.39 4.43
N LEU A 109 0.53 6.22 3.60
CA LEU A 109 -0.12 7.18 2.71
C LEU A 109 0.21 6.81 1.25
N PRO A 110 -0.57 5.96 0.59
CA PRO A 110 -0.44 5.70 -0.83
C PRO A 110 -1.06 6.84 -1.67
N ILE A 111 -0.27 7.36 -2.61
CA ILE A 111 -0.76 8.22 -3.69
C ILE A 111 -0.98 7.33 -4.90
N VAL A 112 -2.22 7.17 -5.31
CA VAL A 112 -2.66 6.07 -6.17
C VAL A 112 -3.08 6.58 -7.54
N TRP A 113 -2.66 5.88 -8.58
CA TRP A 113 -3.19 5.96 -9.93
C TRP A 113 -3.86 4.64 -10.29
N GLN A 114 -5.11 4.71 -10.81
CA GLN A 114 -5.93 3.54 -11.13
C GLN A 114 -6.46 3.61 -12.57
N PRO A 115 -5.71 3.15 -13.57
CA PRO A 115 -6.26 2.88 -14.88
C PRO A 115 -7.33 1.79 -14.78
N HIS A 116 -8.48 1.99 -15.41
CA HIS A 116 -9.63 1.11 -15.26
C HIS A 116 -10.49 1.04 -16.51
N PHE A 117 -11.30 0.00 -16.59
CA PHE A 117 -12.35 -0.16 -17.59
C PHE A 117 -13.61 -0.72 -16.95
N TYR A 118 -14.74 -0.45 -17.61
CA TYR A 118 -16.05 -0.89 -17.14
C TYR A 118 -16.57 -2.05 -17.96
N MET A 119 -17.21 -3.00 -17.29
CA MET A 119 -17.85 -4.18 -17.84
C MET A 119 -19.31 -4.26 -17.41
N LEU A 120 -20.07 -5.20 -17.99
CA LEU A 120 -21.46 -5.51 -17.60
C LEU A 120 -22.33 -4.25 -17.50
N ARG A 121 -22.39 -3.44 -18.58
CA ARG A 121 -23.15 -2.19 -18.63
C ARG A 121 -22.80 -1.23 -17.48
N ASN A 122 -21.51 -1.13 -17.17
CA ASN A 122 -20.97 -0.27 -16.11
C ASN A 122 -21.31 -0.69 -14.67
N HIS A 123 -21.70 -1.95 -14.44
CA HIS A 123 -21.92 -2.46 -13.10
C HIS A 123 -20.65 -3.01 -12.45
N VAL A 124 -19.64 -3.32 -13.26
CA VAL A 124 -18.35 -3.83 -12.79
C VAL A 124 -17.24 -2.95 -13.34
N ARG A 125 -16.32 -2.54 -12.48
CA ARG A 125 -15.09 -1.85 -12.85
C ARG A 125 -13.92 -2.76 -12.52
N ILE A 126 -13.08 -3.06 -13.49
CA ILE A 126 -11.80 -3.72 -13.31
C ILE A 126 -10.71 -2.67 -13.42
N TYR A 127 -9.75 -2.71 -12.54
CA TYR A 127 -8.67 -1.73 -12.52
C TYR A 127 -7.32 -2.37 -12.17
N LEU A 128 -6.28 -1.74 -12.67
CA LEU A 128 -4.93 -1.88 -12.16
C LEU A 128 -4.64 -0.72 -11.20
N GLU A 129 -3.59 -0.85 -10.42
CA GLU A 129 -3.19 0.16 -9.46
C GLU A 129 -1.67 0.29 -9.45
N ALA A 130 -1.21 1.53 -9.47
CA ALA A 130 0.17 1.89 -9.17
C ALA A 130 0.15 3.01 -8.13
N ALA A 131 1.03 2.94 -7.14
CA ALA A 131 1.07 3.93 -6.08
C ALA A 131 2.51 4.22 -5.63
N ALA A 132 2.76 5.48 -5.29
CA ALA A 132 3.87 5.87 -4.44
C ALA A 132 3.41 5.85 -2.98
N THR A 133 4.18 5.24 -2.11
CA THR A 133 3.81 5.05 -0.70
C THR A 133 4.79 5.76 0.22
N PHE A 134 4.23 6.45 1.22
CA PHE A 134 4.97 7.02 2.33
C PHE A 134 4.45 6.39 3.61
N SER A 135 5.34 6.03 4.52
CA SER A 135 4.94 5.37 5.76
C SER A 135 5.63 5.96 6.98
N TYR A 136 4.93 5.86 8.10
CA TYR A 136 5.47 6.18 9.40
C TYR A 136 5.21 5.03 10.36
N ASN A 137 6.30 4.46 10.91
CA ASN A 137 6.27 3.34 11.82
C ASN A 137 5.93 3.81 13.23
N LEU A 138 4.81 3.34 13.77
CA LEU A 138 4.28 3.72 15.07
C LEU A 138 4.93 2.93 16.21
N SER A 139 4.77 1.62 16.13
CA SER A 139 5.21 0.68 17.16
C SER A 139 5.70 -0.61 16.53
N SER A 140 6.46 -1.38 17.27
CA SER A 140 6.78 -2.74 16.86
C SER A 140 6.87 -3.67 18.07
N THR A 141 6.61 -4.95 17.82
CA THR A 141 6.71 -6.04 18.77
C THR A 141 7.60 -7.13 18.21
N TYR A 142 8.12 -7.96 19.08
CA TYR A 142 8.93 -9.11 18.70
C TYR A 142 8.32 -10.41 19.19
N GLU A 143 8.67 -11.50 18.51
CA GLU A 143 8.41 -12.87 18.93
C GLU A 143 9.69 -13.69 18.74
N ASN A 144 10.04 -14.47 19.75
CA ASN A 144 11.16 -15.39 19.75
C ASN A 144 10.63 -16.83 19.81
N GLU A 145 10.82 -17.59 18.75
CA GLU A 145 10.30 -18.95 18.64
C GLU A 145 10.97 -19.90 19.63
N GLN A 146 12.27 -19.76 19.87
CA GLN A 146 12.98 -20.57 20.85
C GLN A 146 12.47 -20.35 22.30
N ALA A 147 12.25 -19.09 22.66
CA ALA A 147 11.71 -18.73 23.97
C ALA A 147 10.28 -19.28 24.15
N ARG A 148 9.47 -19.20 23.09
CA ARG A 148 8.11 -19.77 23.07
C ARG A 148 8.15 -21.28 23.31
N ASP A 149 8.99 -22.00 22.57
CA ASP A 149 9.06 -23.46 22.61
C ASP A 149 9.67 -23.97 23.94
N SER A 150 10.50 -23.17 24.60
CA SER A 150 10.99 -23.44 25.96
C SER A 150 10.01 -23.06 27.06
N GLY A 151 8.86 -22.44 26.73
CA GLY A 151 7.87 -21.99 27.69
C GLY A 151 8.24 -20.73 28.47
N ALA A 152 9.23 -19.96 28.00
CA ALA A 152 9.63 -18.71 28.64
C ALA A 152 8.52 -17.66 28.52
N ALA A 153 8.27 -16.90 29.60
CA ALA A 153 7.20 -15.91 29.64
C ALA A 153 7.47 -14.69 28.72
N ASP A 154 8.70 -14.42 28.39
CA ASP A 154 9.19 -13.30 27.60
C ASP A 154 9.40 -13.63 26.10
N TRP A 155 8.76 -14.70 25.61
CA TRP A 155 8.88 -15.07 24.19
C TRP A 155 8.34 -14.02 23.22
N LYS A 156 7.55 -13.06 23.70
CA LYS A 156 7.04 -11.92 22.95
C LYS A 156 7.01 -10.67 23.80
N GLY A 157 7.14 -9.52 23.16
CA GLY A 157 7.11 -8.24 23.86
C GLY A 157 7.20 -7.04 22.93
N ASP A 158 7.24 -5.87 23.54
CA ASP A 158 7.44 -4.62 22.81
C ASP A 158 8.90 -4.50 22.35
N TYR A 159 9.06 -4.04 21.10
CA TYR A 159 10.37 -3.73 20.54
C TYR A 159 10.41 -2.24 20.14
N PRO A 160 10.65 -1.35 21.11
CA PRO A 160 10.53 0.08 20.88
C PRO A 160 11.51 0.58 19.81
N PHE A 161 11.05 1.48 18.94
CA PHE A 161 11.91 2.14 17.97
C PHE A 161 12.93 3.04 18.66
N LYS A 162 14.20 2.75 18.41
CA LYS A 162 15.33 3.61 18.83
C LYS A 162 15.80 4.41 17.62
N LEU A 163 15.78 5.76 17.69
CA LEU A 163 16.18 6.63 16.58
C LEU A 163 17.63 6.42 16.13
N ALA A 164 18.47 5.91 17.00
CA ALA A 164 19.85 5.54 16.65
C ALA A 164 19.89 4.33 15.72
N ARG A 165 19.02 3.36 15.91
CA ARG A 165 19.02 2.07 15.20
C ARG A 165 18.00 2.01 14.05
N ASP A 166 16.79 2.56 14.26
CA ASP A 166 15.65 2.34 13.39
C ASP A 166 15.26 3.58 12.59
N ASN A 167 14.71 3.35 11.40
CA ASN A 167 14.02 4.37 10.62
C ASN A 167 12.52 4.32 10.91
N ARG A 168 11.95 5.46 11.33
CA ARG A 168 10.51 5.58 11.47
C ARG A 168 9.80 5.96 10.17
N TRP A 169 10.50 6.65 9.28
CA TRP A 169 9.97 7.06 7.98
C TRP A 169 10.33 6.03 6.92
N GLY A 170 9.36 5.68 6.13
CA GLY A 170 9.51 4.77 5.02
C GLY A 170 8.92 5.34 3.73
N TYR A 171 9.41 4.84 2.60
CA TYR A 171 8.87 5.11 1.29
C TYR A 171 9.04 3.88 0.39
N GLY A 172 8.17 3.78 -0.61
CA GLY A 172 8.17 2.66 -1.52
C GLY A 172 7.23 2.88 -2.69
N LEU A 173 7.06 1.83 -3.46
CA LEU A 173 6.05 1.75 -4.51
C LEU A 173 5.07 0.63 -4.17
N ALA A 174 3.86 0.74 -4.70
CA ALA A 174 2.92 -0.36 -4.65
C ALA A 174 2.29 -0.55 -6.02
N GLY A 175 1.99 -1.80 -6.32
CA GLY A 175 1.29 -2.20 -7.53
C GLY A 175 0.23 -3.22 -7.21
N GLY A 176 -0.81 -3.26 -8.02
CA GLY A 176 -1.88 -4.20 -7.77
C GLY A 176 -3.03 -4.07 -8.75
N GLY A 177 -4.16 -4.58 -8.34
CA GLY A 177 -5.38 -4.46 -9.12
C GLY A 177 -6.59 -4.94 -8.33
N GLY A 178 -7.75 -4.76 -8.92
CA GLY A 178 -8.97 -5.17 -8.26
C GLY A 178 -10.21 -5.09 -9.13
N ILE A 179 -11.30 -5.49 -8.52
CA ILE A 179 -12.64 -5.49 -9.11
C ILE A 179 -13.57 -4.74 -8.18
N ALA A 180 -14.34 -3.82 -8.73
CA ALA A 180 -15.32 -3.05 -8.00
C ALA A 180 -16.73 -3.29 -8.57
N PHE A 181 -17.66 -3.67 -7.72
CA PHE A 181 -19.06 -3.83 -8.04
C PHE A 181 -19.81 -2.55 -7.71
N LEU A 182 -20.47 -1.98 -8.70
CA LEU A 182 -21.09 -0.67 -8.64
C LEU A 182 -22.59 -0.83 -8.41
N ILE A 183 -23.05 -0.55 -7.19
CA ILE A 183 -24.45 -0.70 -6.77
C ILE A 183 -25.01 0.68 -6.40
N ARG A 184 -25.76 1.31 -7.30
CA ARG A 184 -26.30 2.66 -7.10
C ARG A 184 -25.20 3.68 -6.75
N ARG A 185 -25.15 4.13 -5.51
CA ARG A 185 -24.12 5.05 -4.98
C ARG A 185 -22.99 4.36 -4.24
N PHE A 186 -23.10 3.06 -4.03
CA PHE A 186 -22.08 2.29 -3.35
C PHE A 186 -21.20 1.52 -4.33
N GLU A 187 -19.99 1.26 -3.90
CA GLU A 187 -19.02 0.48 -4.63
C GLU A 187 -18.37 -0.51 -3.67
N LEU A 188 -18.62 -1.79 -3.90
CA LEU A 188 -17.94 -2.87 -3.20
C LEU A 188 -16.68 -3.22 -3.97
N ASN A 189 -15.53 -3.11 -3.33
CA ASN A 189 -14.21 -3.19 -3.95
C ASN A 189 -13.41 -4.36 -3.37
N PHE A 190 -12.86 -5.20 -4.24
CA PHE A 190 -11.91 -6.26 -3.91
C PHE A 190 -10.58 -5.91 -4.54
N ARG A 191 -9.53 -5.82 -3.73
CA ARG A 191 -8.20 -5.36 -4.15
C ARG A 191 -7.11 -6.29 -3.67
N VAL A 192 -6.13 -6.55 -4.54
CA VAL A 192 -4.85 -7.16 -4.19
C VAL A 192 -3.77 -6.12 -4.47
N ARG A 193 -2.93 -5.82 -3.46
CA ARG A 193 -1.85 -4.84 -3.55
C ARG A 193 -0.56 -5.45 -3.04
N TYR A 194 0.49 -5.36 -3.82
CA TYR A 194 1.86 -5.63 -3.40
C TYR A 194 2.59 -4.32 -3.17
N SER A 195 3.12 -4.15 -1.96
CA SER A 195 3.90 -2.98 -1.55
C SER A 195 5.37 -3.36 -1.50
N PHE A 196 6.17 -2.66 -2.28
CA PHE A 196 7.60 -2.83 -2.41
C PHE A 196 8.31 -1.69 -1.69
N GLY A 197 8.93 -1.97 -0.54
CA GLY A 197 9.65 -0.99 0.24
C GLY A 197 11.02 -0.66 -0.36
N TYR A 198 11.38 0.61 -0.36
CA TYR A 198 12.73 1.07 -0.71
C TYR A 198 13.54 1.51 0.51
N SER A 199 12.85 2.02 1.53
CA SER A 199 13.49 2.46 2.77
C SER A 199 13.85 1.27 3.64
N ASP A 200 15.03 1.36 4.25
CA ASP A 200 15.49 0.38 5.21
C ASP A 200 14.85 0.63 6.58
N ILE A 201 14.42 -0.45 7.26
CA ILE A 201 13.89 -0.35 8.62
C ILE A 201 15.02 -0.10 9.64
N VAL A 202 16.22 -0.62 9.38
CA VAL A 202 17.41 -0.41 10.17
C VAL A 202 18.31 0.65 9.54
N ARG A 203 18.79 1.61 10.33
CA ARG A 203 19.64 2.70 9.84
C ARG A 203 21.02 2.22 9.46
N ASN A 204 21.40 2.48 8.22
CA ASN A 204 22.71 2.11 7.69
C ASN A 204 23.88 2.79 8.41
N ARG A 205 23.74 4.06 8.78
CA ARG A 205 24.81 4.85 9.39
C ARG A 205 25.32 4.30 10.73
N ASN A 206 24.49 3.53 11.43
CA ASN A 206 24.82 2.98 12.75
C ASN A 206 25.16 1.49 12.71
N LYS A 207 25.43 0.94 11.54
CA LYS A 207 25.69 -0.48 11.33
C LYS A 207 26.81 -1.05 12.20
N TYR A 208 27.80 -0.26 12.51
CA TYR A 208 29.02 -0.71 13.19
C TYR A 208 29.09 -0.26 14.63
N ALA A 209 28.43 0.86 14.96
CA ALA A 209 28.53 1.46 16.30
C ALA A 209 27.65 0.75 17.34
N ASP A 210 26.43 0.40 16.96
CA ASP A 210 25.45 -0.13 17.92
C ASP A 210 25.63 -1.63 18.17
N ASN A 211 26.36 -2.34 17.31
CA ASN A 211 26.62 -3.77 17.47
C ASN A 211 27.87 -4.07 18.28
N ALA A 212 28.75 -3.09 18.47
CA ALA A 212 30.03 -3.28 19.14
C ALA A 212 29.94 -3.12 20.65
N GLY A 213 28.83 -2.69 21.22
CA GLY A 213 28.88 -2.09 22.54
C GLY A 213 28.07 -2.71 23.65
N ASP A 214 26.99 -3.41 23.43
CA ASP A 214 26.16 -3.80 24.56
C ASP A 214 26.10 -5.29 24.87
N GLY A 215 26.83 -6.11 24.11
CA GLY A 215 26.88 -7.55 24.34
C GLY A 215 25.52 -8.23 24.37
N SER A 216 24.49 -7.56 23.87
CA SER A 216 23.14 -8.11 23.87
C SER A 216 23.02 -9.15 22.75
N GLU A 217 22.59 -10.31 23.12
CA GLU A 217 22.26 -11.42 22.21
C GLU A 217 20.97 -11.14 21.42
N ASN A 218 20.60 -9.88 21.23
CA ASN A 218 19.38 -9.52 20.53
C ASN A 218 19.54 -9.81 19.02
N PRO A 219 18.86 -10.81 18.47
CA PRO A 219 19.03 -11.24 17.10
C PRO A 219 18.64 -10.17 16.07
N PHE A 220 17.83 -9.17 16.46
CA PHE A 220 17.48 -8.05 15.60
C PHE A 220 18.61 -7.03 15.41
N TRP A 221 19.74 -7.22 16.07
CA TRP A 221 20.92 -6.36 16.01
C TRP A 221 21.89 -6.74 14.91
N ALA A 222 21.73 -7.91 14.31
CA ALA A 222 22.45 -8.24 13.09
C ALA A 222 22.10 -7.20 12.02
N THR A 223 22.96 -6.20 11.85
CA THR A 223 22.68 -5.02 11.02
C THR A 223 22.82 -5.34 9.54
N PRO A 224 21.72 -5.49 8.84
CA PRO A 224 21.78 -5.65 7.41
C PRO A 224 22.21 -4.34 6.73
N LEU A 225 22.92 -4.47 5.61
CA LEU A 225 23.22 -3.34 4.73
C LEU A 225 21.93 -2.73 4.15
N ARG A 226 20.99 -3.58 3.82
CA ARG A 226 19.65 -3.21 3.37
C ARG A 226 18.61 -4.02 4.13
N SER A 227 17.51 -3.39 4.48
CA SER A 227 16.43 -4.01 5.25
C SER A 227 15.04 -3.50 4.85
N PRO A 228 14.74 -3.36 3.54
CA PRO A 228 13.41 -2.96 3.12
C PRO A 228 12.38 -4.07 3.39
N LEU A 229 11.13 -3.65 3.60
CA LEU A 229 10.01 -4.54 3.86
C LEU A 229 9.06 -4.56 2.66
N ASP A 230 8.57 -5.75 2.34
CA ASP A 230 7.55 -5.97 1.33
C ASP A 230 6.28 -6.49 1.98
N ASN A 231 5.14 -6.13 1.40
CA ASN A 231 3.85 -6.56 1.94
C ASN A 231 2.86 -6.87 0.80
N LEU A 232 2.19 -8.01 0.87
CA LEU A 232 1.08 -8.36 0.00
C LEU A 232 -0.21 -8.29 0.82
N THR A 233 -1.18 -7.51 0.34
CA THR A 233 -2.46 -7.30 1.03
C THR A 233 -3.61 -7.62 0.10
N ILE A 234 -4.56 -8.41 0.60
CA ILE A 234 -5.87 -8.63 0.00
C ILE A 234 -6.87 -7.84 0.83
N SER A 235 -7.65 -6.97 0.20
CA SER A 235 -8.55 -6.08 0.92
C SER A 235 -9.93 -6.00 0.28
N VAL A 236 -10.91 -5.74 1.14
CA VAL A 236 -12.29 -5.46 0.77
C VAL A 236 -12.61 -4.05 1.22
N GLY A 237 -13.27 -3.28 0.37
CA GLY A 237 -13.63 -1.90 0.66
C GLY A 237 -15.05 -1.58 0.25
N LEU A 238 -15.64 -0.65 0.97
CA LEU A 238 -16.93 -0.06 0.63
C LEU A 238 -16.75 1.43 0.41
N ASN A 239 -17.05 1.89 -0.80
CA ASN A 239 -16.91 3.30 -1.18
C ASN A 239 -18.29 3.91 -1.49
N TYR A 240 -18.45 5.17 -1.13
CA TYR A 240 -19.60 5.98 -1.49
C TYR A 240 -19.24 6.93 -2.63
N ARG A 241 -20.09 6.99 -3.65
CA ARG A 241 -19.95 7.83 -4.83
C ARG A 241 -20.82 9.07 -4.71
N PHE A 242 -20.20 10.24 -4.71
CA PHE A 242 -20.91 11.50 -4.52
C PHE A 242 -21.72 11.90 -5.75
N ASN A 243 -21.24 11.60 -6.95
CA ASN A 243 -21.92 11.99 -8.19
C ASN A 243 -22.37 10.78 -9.02
N LYS A 244 -23.63 10.78 -9.47
CA LYS A 244 -24.21 9.70 -10.28
C LYS A 244 -23.77 9.75 -11.74
N GLN A 245 -23.40 10.92 -12.25
CA GLN A 245 -23.26 11.17 -13.70
C GLN A 245 -22.01 10.57 -14.35
N GLY A 246 -21.03 10.08 -13.59
CA GLY A 246 -19.77 9.57 -14.14
C GLY A 246 -19.89 8.28 -14.95
N PHE A 247 -20.99 7.53 -14.86
CA PHE A 247 -21.11 6.17 -15.42
C PHE A 247 -21.97 6.04 -16.67
N GLU A 248 -22.69 7.06 -17.05
CA GLU A 248 -23.48 7.03 -18.29
C GLU A 248 -22.65 7.21 -19.57
N THR A 249 -21.37 7.31 -19.49
CA THR A 249 -20.51 7.90 -20.51
C THR A 249 -20.02 6.94 -21.58
N TRP A 250 -20.54 5.75 -21.70
CA TRP A 250 -20.28 5.00 -22.91
C TRP A 250 -21.54 4.87 -23.76
N LYS A 251 -22.08 5.97 -24.21
CA LYS A 251 -22.85 5.98 -25.47
C LYS A 251 -21.81 5.85 -26.60
N PRO A 252 -21.88 4.82 -27.44
CA PRO A 252 -21.06 4.79 -28.64
C PRO A 252 -21.30 6.13 -29.34
N ARG A 253 -20.24 6.79 -29.79
CA ARG A 253 -20.38 8.01 -30.60
C ARG A 253 -21.36 7.67 -31.71
N PRO A 254 -22.41 8.45 -31.90
CA PRO A 254 -23.29 8.23 -33.04
C PRO A 254 -22.36 8.19 -34.25
N LYS A 255 -22.45 7.12 -35.04
CA LYS A 255 -21.74 7.05 -36.30
C LYS A 255 -22.10 8.36 -37.00
N LYS A 256 -21.12 9.21 -37.28
CA LYS A 256 -21.31 10.34 -38.16
C LYS A 256 -21.97 9.72 -39.39
N GLU A 257 -23.26 10.00 -39.62
CA GLU A 257 -23.85 9.74 -40.89
C GLU A 257 -22.94 10.42 -41.90
N LYS A 258 -22.26 9.61 -42.70
CA LYS A 258 -21.67 10.13 -43.92
C LYS A 258 -22.84 10.75 -44.67
N ASN A 259 -22.92 12.07 -44.65
CA ASN A 259 -23.75 12.79 -45.58
C ASN A 259 -23.41 12.23 -46.96
N ARG A 260 -24.20 11.30 -47.45
CA ARG A 260 -24.28 11.02 -48.87
C ARG A 260 -24.95 12.26 -49.43
N GLU A 261 -24.14 13.23 -49.83
CA GLU A 261 -24.56 14.22 -50.78
C GLU A 261 -24.96 13.43 -52.04
N VAL A 262 -26.24 13.21 -52.13
CA VAL A 262 -26.83 12.74 -53.37
C VAL A 262 -26.71 13.93 -54.32
N PHE A 263 -25.67 13.90 -55.15
CA PHE A 263 -25.63 14.76 -56.32
C PHE A 263 -26.85 14.39 -57.15
N LYS A 264 -27.92 15.19 -57.01
CA LYS A 264 -29.00 15.22 -58.00
C LYS A 264 -28.46 15.95 -59.21
N TYR A 265 -28.02 15.22 -60.21
CA TYR A 265 -27.88 15.76 -61.54
C TYR A 265 -29.33 15.98 -62.05
N GLY A 266 -29.74 17.23 -62.05
CA GLY A 266 -30.91 17.65 -62.83
C GLY A 266 -30.55 17.66 -64.32
N LEU A 267 -31.38 16.97 -65.10
CA LEU A 267 -31.52 17.22 -66.49
C LEU A 267 -32.38 18.46 -66.69
#